data_fe4d5a33c52de1186aada32e1b086491
#
_entry.id   fe4d5a33c52de1186aada32e1b086491
#
_cell.length_a   1.000
_cell.length_b   1.000
_cell.length_c   1.000
_cell.angle_alpha   90.00
_cell.angle_beta   90.00
_cell.angle_gamma   90.00
#
_symmetry.space_group_name_H-M   'P 1'
#
loop_
_entity.id
_entity.type
_entity.pdbx_description
1 polymer ?
#
loop_
_entity_poly.entity_id
_entity_poly.type
_entity_poly.pdbx_seq_one_letter_code
_entity_poly.pdbx_strand_id
1 'polypeptide(L)'
;MSDESTLPSAPEVGDGVSGLSERQRRTLRQFVKFGFVGGSGVLVNMAVIWVQRHGFPLIWPGSAHGEGAWWSIPGTPFNIRWYHVMSMVAFLVANLYNFQLNRRWTFRSHTHSGWWREYWPFLTVGLVAQALGMVVLTALMWDRSPIMLPDDIFDNSTGLRTKLYWAQLVMIVCTIPLSFLLNKFWTFRSVRSHRLAEPSATGGRS
;
A
#
# COMPACT_ATOMS: atom_id res chain seq x y z
N MET A 1 -0.88 -68.63 28.44
CA MET A 1 -2.13 -68.03 27.86
C MET A 1 -2.40 -66.80 28.67
N SER A 2 -1.86 -65.68 28.21
CA SER A 2 -2.08 -64.38 28.84
C SER A 2 -2.32 -63.40 27.69
N ASP A 3 -3.53 -62.92 27.64
CA ASP A 3 -4.11 -62.01 26.65
C ASP A 3 -3.55 -60.60 26.94
N GLU A 4 -2.73 -60.10 26.05
CA GLU A 4 -2.16 -58.76 26.14
C GLU A 4 -3.09 -57.78 25.46
N SER A 5 -3.94 -57.13 26.27
CA SER A 5 -4.92 -56.13 25.85
C SER A 5 -4.21 -54.92 25.25
N THR A 6 -4.39 -54.74 23.92
CA THR A 6 -4.02 -53.57 23.18
C THR A 6 -4.85 -52.36 23.63
N LEU A 7 -4.23 -51.44 24.35
CA LEU A 7 -4.76 -50.12 24.63
C LEU A 7 -4.79 -49.26 23.33
N PRO A 8 -5.88 -48.58 23.03
CA PRO A 8 -5.93 -47.65 21.89
C PRO A 8 -5.02 -46.45 22.16
N SER A 9 -4.10 -46.17 21.23
CA SER A 9 -3.24 -45.01 21.26
C SER A 9 -4.07 -43.73 21.27
N ALA A 10 -3.74 -42.83 22.20
CA ALA A 10 -4.34 -41.48 22.27
C ALA A 10 -4.19 -40.71 20.94
N PRO A 11 -5.18 -39.90 20.53
CA PRO A 11 -5.04 -39.08 19.36
C PRO A 11 -3.94 -38.06 19.60
N GLU A 12 -2.92 -38.07 18.72
CA GLU A 12 -1.91 -37.03 18.67
C GLU A 12 -2.62 -35.68 18.37
N VAL A 13 -2.54 -34.76 19.32
CA VAL A 13 -2.90 -33.36 19.13
C VAL A 13 -1.86 -32.77 18.18
N GLY A 14 -2.13 -32.92 16.88
CA GLY A 14 -1.27 -32.39 15.84
C GLY A 14 -1.28 -30.86 15.87
N ASP A 15 -0.09 -30.28 15.97
CA ASP A 15 0.21 -28.87 15.86
C ASP A 15 -0.56 -28.24 14.70
N GLY A 16 -1.39 -27.22 14.98
CA GLY A 16 -2.28 -26.56 14.01
C GLY A 16 -1.59 -25.87 12.84
N VAL A 17 -0.27 -25.98 12.70
CA VAL A 17 0.55 -25.46 11.59
C VAL A 17 1.02 -26.58 10.64
N SER A 18 0.96 -27.84 11.03
CA SER A 18 1.42 -28.98 10.20
C SER A 18 0.43 -29.44 9.15
N GLY A 19 -0.82 -28.95 9.16
CA GLY A 19 -1.88 -29.31 8.19
C GLY A 19 -1.91 -28.54 6.86
N LEU A 20 -1.06 -27.53 6.68
CA LEU A 20 -1.07 -26.73 5.44
C LEU A 20 -0.30 -27.44 4.32
N SER A 21 -0.93 -27.55 3.13
CA SER A 21 -0.24 -28.06 1.95
C SER A 21 0.97 -27.17 1.58
N GLU A 22 1.97 -27.72 0.89
CA GLU A 22 3.14 -26.97 0.41
C GLU A 22 2.74 -25.73 -0.41
N ARG A 23 1.67 -25.81 -1.18
CA ARG A 23 1.11 -24.69 -1.95
C ARG A 23 0.57 -23.59 -1.02
N GLN A 24 -0.16 -23.95 0.04
CA GLN A 24 -0.67 -22.99 1.03
C GLN A 24 0.46 -22.33 1.83
N ARG A 25 1.47 -23.10 2.24
CA ARG A 25 2.67 -22.55 2.91
C ARG A 25 3.42 -21.55 2.03
N ARG A 26 3.57 -21.85 0.74
CA ARG A 26 4.20 -20.94 -0.23
C ARG A 26 3.40 -19.63 -0.37
N THR A 27 2.08 -19.73 -0.51
CA THR A 27 1.18 -18.57 -0.62
C THR A 27 1.22 -17.72 0.65
N LEU A 28 1.17 -18.35 1.83
CA LEU A 28 1.26 -17.65 3.12
C LEU A 28 2.60 -16.91 3.27
N ARG A 29 3.72 -17.54 2.92
CA ARG A 29 5.04 -16.88 2.94
C ARG A 29 5.09 -15.68 2.00
N GLN A 30 4.50 -15.77 0.83
CA GLN A 30 4.42 -14.64 -0.11
C GLN A 30 3.54 -13.51 0.46
N PHE A 31 2.42 -13.85 1.07
CA PHE A 31 1.52 -12.88 1.72
C PHE A 31 2.21 -12.16 2.88
N VAL A 32 2.90 -12.89 3.76
CA VAL A 32 3.66 -12.29 4.87
C VAL A 32 4.76 -11.36 4.35
N LYS A 33 5.51 -11.78 3.34
CA LYS A 33 6.54 -10.94 2.70
C LYS A 33 5.93 -9.68 2.09
N PHE A 34 4.82 -9.81 1.38
CA PHE A 34 4.10 -8.67 0.80
C PHE A 34 3.63 -7.68 1.87
N GLY A 35 3.06 -8.19 2.98
CA GLY A 35 2.65 -7.36 4.12
C GLY A 35 3.84 -6.64 4.77
N PHE A 36 4.97 -7.32 4.93
CA PHE A 36 6.20 -6.70 5.45
C PHE A 36 6.73 -5.60 4.52
N VAL A 37 6.74 -5.85 3.21
CA VAL A 37 7.13 -4.85 2.21
C VAL A 37 6.19 -3.64 2.27
N GLY A 38 4.88 -3.87 2.34
CA GLY A 38 3.89 -2.79 2.47
C GLY A 38 4.13 -1.95 3.74
N GLY A 39 4.33 -2.60 4.89
CA GLY A 39 4.64 -1.94 6.16
C GLY A 39 5.94 -1.13 6.12
N SER A 40 7.01 -1.67 5.53
CA SER A 40 8.27 -0.94 5.34
C SER A 40 8.10 0.26 4.40
N GLY A 41 7.22 0.18 3.42
CA GLY A 41 6.86 1.30 2.55
C GLY A 41 6.21 2.46 3.29
N VAL A 42 5.41 2.19 4.33
CA VAL A 42 4.86 3.24 5.20
C VAL A 42 5.99 3.98 5.92
N LEU A 43 6.98 3.26 6.44
CA LEU A 43 8.14 3.88 7.10
C LEU A 43 8.94 4.75 6.12
N VAL A 44 9.16 4.28 4.89
CA VAL A 44 9.81 5.08 3.83
C VAL A 44 9.00 6.34 3.52
N ASN A 45 7.68 6.22 3.36
CA ASN A 45 6.80 7.36 3.11
C ASN A 45 6.92 8.41 4.22
N MET A 46 6.84 7.98 5.50
CA MET A 46 6.98 8.88 6.65
C MET A 46 8.37 9.52 6.72
N ALA A 47 9.43 8.77 6.45
CA ALA A 47 10.79 9.29 6.40
C ALA A 47 10.94 10.37 5.32
N VAL A 48 10.36 10.16 4.14
CA VAL A 48 10.38 11.17 3.06
C VAL A 48 9.60 12.42 3.45
N ILE A 49 8.42 12.29 4.05
CA ILE A 49 7.67 13.45 4.58
C ILE A 49 8.51 14.21 5.62
N TRP A 50 9.17 13.48 6.53
CA TRP A 50 10.03 14.09 7.53
C TRP A 50 11.19 14.88 6.89
N VAL A 51 11.88 14.30 5.93
CA VAL A 51 12.96 14.96 5.17
C VAL A 51 12.45 16.23 4.46
N GLN A 52 11.32 16.13 3.79
CA GLN A 52 10.72 17.26 3.06
C GLN A 52 10.31 18.39 4.03
N ARG A 53 9.70 18.05 5.16
CA ARG A 53 9.26 19.03 6.15
C ARG A 53 10.43 19.84 6.74
N HIS A 54 11.62 19.23 6.87
CA HIS A 54 12.80 19.91 7.38
C HIS A 54 13.65 20.55 6.27
N GLY A 55 13.66 19.97 5.08
CA GLY A 55 14.46 20.44 3.96
C GLY A 55 13.80 21.52 3.12
N PHE A 56 12.52 21.39 2.80
CA PHE A 56 11.82 22.35 1.93
C PHE A 56 11.77 23.79 2.49
N PRO A 57 11.56 24.03 3.80
CA PRO A 57 11.55 25.38 4.32
C PRO A 57 12.86 26.15 4.14
N LEU A 58 13.98 25.45 3.97
CA LEU A 58 15.28 26.08 3.69
C LEU A 58 15.30 26.77 2.31
N ILE A 59 14.49 26.28 1.38
CA ILE A 59 14.40 26.80 0.01
C ILE A 59 13.08 27.58 -0.18
N TRP A 60 11.99 27.07 0.40
CA TRP A 60 10.63 27.62 0.32
C TRP A 60 10.04 27.81 1.71
N PRO A 61 10.23 28.97 2.36
CA PRO A 61 9.77 29.19 3.75
C PRO A 61 8.27 28.92 3.97
N GLY A 62 7.42 29.15 2.95
CA GLY A 62 5.98 28.86 3.03
C GLY A 62 5.62 27.37 3.13
N SER A 63 6.58 26.46 3.00
CA SER A 63 6.35 25.00 3.08
C SER A 63 6.42 24.42 4.48
N ALA A 64 6.80 25.20 5.51
CA ALA A 64 7.22 24.72 6.85
C ALA A 64 6.21 23.76 7.51
N HIS A 65 4.91 24.03 7.43
CA HIS A 65 3.86 23.20 8.00
C HIS A 65 3.07 22.40 6.96
N GLY A 66 3.40 22.58 5.67
CA GLY A 66 2.68 21.96 4.55
C GLY A 66 1.39 22.69 4.17
N GLU A 67 0.90 23.60 4.98
CA GLU A 67 -0.40 24.27 4.81
C GLU A 67 -0.35 25.45 3.83
N GLY A 68 0.83 26.04 3.60
CA GLY A 68 1.03 27.13 2.64
C GLY A 68 0.60 26.74 1.22
N ALA A 69 0.10 27.73 0.47
CA ALA A 69 -0.23 27.54 -0.94
C ALA A 69 1.08 27.35 -1.74
N TRP A 70 1.16 26.24 -2.48
CA TRP A 70 2.21 26.02 -3.47
C TRP A 70 1.83 26.63 -4.81
N TRP A 71 0.56 26.45 -5.20
CA TRP A 71 0.03 27.02 -6.44
C TRP A 71 -1.46 27.29 -6.30
N SER A 72 -1.87 28.50 -6.69
CA SER A 72 -3.28 28.90 -6.71
C SER A 72 -3.88 28.55 -8.06
N ILE A 73 -5.02 27.86 -8.07
CA ILE A 73 -5.70 27.45 -9.30
C ILE A 73 -6.43 28.69 -9.85
N PRO A 74 -6.05 29.22 -11.03
CA PRO A 74 -6.64 30.43 -11.58
C PRO A 74 -8.16 30.32 -11.74
N GLY A 75 -8.89 31.38 -11.34
CA GLY A 75 -10.35 31.40 -11.44
C GLY A 75 -11.12 30.60 -10.39
N THR A 76 -10.45 30.04 -9.41
CA THR A 76 -11.08 29.27 -8.32
C THR A 76 -10.58 29.71 -6.95
N PRO A 77 -11.34 29.48 -5.85
CA PRO A 77 -10.87 29.71 -4.49
C PRO A 77 -9.95 28.61 -3.96
N PHE A 78 -9.58 27.63 -4.80
CA PHE A 78 -8.81 26.45 -4.39
C PHE A 78 -7.32 26.62 -4.67
N ASN A 79 -6.51 26.06 -3.77
CA ASN A 79 -5.07 26.08 -3.87
C ASN A 79 -4.52 24.66 -3.74
N ILE A 80 -3.49 24.34 -4.54
CA ILE A 80 -2.62 23.20 -4.28
C ILE A 80 -1.68 23.64 -3.15
N ARG A 81 -1.73 22.97 -2.02
CA ARG A 81 -0.91 23.27 -0.83
C ARG A 81 0.33 22.38 -0.79
N TRP A 82 1.33 22.78 -0.02
CA TRP A 82 2.57 22.02 0.11
C TRP A 82 2.37 20.59 0.59
N TYR A 83 1.37 20.30 1.43
CA TYR A 83 1.09 18.93 1.87
C TYR A 83 0.68 18.00 0.71
N HIS A 84 0.05 18.51 -0.35
CA HIS A 84 -0.24 17.69 -1.54
C HIS A 84 1.05 17.32 -2.27
N VAL A 85 1.98 18.29 -2.42
CA VAL A 85 3.28 18.06 -3.08
C VAL A 85 4.11 17.08 -2.28
N MET A 86 4.22 17.30 -0.96
CA MET A 86 4.97 16.42 -0.05
C MET A 86 4.42 15.00 -0.07
N SER A 87 3.09 14.84 0.00
CA SER A 87 2.44 13.53 -0.06
C SER A 87 2.67 12.83 -1.39
N MET A 88 2.60 13.54 -2.52
CA MET A 88 2.85 12.97 -3.84
C MET A 88 4.30 12.48 -3.99
N VAL A 89 5.27 13.30 -3.58
CA VAL A 89 6.70 12.90 -3.63
C VAL A 89 6.97 11.71 -2.73
N ALA A 90 6.43 11.72 -1.50
CA ALA A 90 6.59 10.60 -0.57
C ALA A 90 5.95 9.31 -1.11
N PHE A 91 4.77 9.42 -1.73
CA PHE A 91 4.13 8.29 -2.41
C PHE A 91 5.00 7.74 -3.54
N LEU A 92 5.53 8.57 -4.43
CA LEU A 92 6.34 8.10 -5.57
C LEU A 92 7.61 7.37 -5.10
N VAL A 93 8.29 7.89 -4.07
CA VAL A 93 9.48 7.24 -3.49
C VAL A 93 9.11 5.92 -2.83
N ALA A 94 8.06 5.89 -1.99
CA ALA A 94 7.61 4.67 -1.33
C ALA A 94 7.07 3.62 -2.34
N ASN A 95 6.37 4.06 -3.39
CA ASN A 95 5.87 3.20 -4.47
C ASN A 95 7.02 2.54 -5.22
N LEU A 96 8.04 3.31 -5.61
CA LEU A 96 9.23 2.77 -6.26
C LEU A 96 9.99 1.79 -5.36
N TYR A 97 10.16 2.12 -4.09
CA TYR A 97 10.76 1.24 -3.08
C TYR A 97 9.99 -0.08 -2.96
N ASN A 98 8.66 -0.01 -2.76
CA ASN A 98 7.80 -1.18 -2.65
C ASN A 98 7.83 -2.04 -3.91
N PHE A 99 7.82 -1.43 -5.10
CA PHE A 99 7.94 -2.13 -6.36
C PHE A 99 9.27 -2.89 -6.45
N GLN A 100 10.41 -2.24 -6.18
CA GLN A 100 11.72 -2.87 -6.25
C GLN A 100 11.87 -4.01 -5.26
N LEU A 101 11.38 -3.83 -4.04
CA LEU A 101 11.46 -4.85 -3.01
C LEU A 101 10.55 -6.05 -3.34
N ASN A 102 9.32 -5.80 -3.80
CA ASN A 102 8.42 -6.86 -4.24
C ASN A 102 8.99 -7.62 -5.44
N ARG A 103 9.53 -6.92 -6.42
CA ARG A 103 10.12 -7.52 -7.63
C ARG A 103 11.29 -8.45 -7.29
N ARG A 104 12.18 -8.02 -6.37
CA ARG A 104 13.39 -8.77 -6.02
C ARG A 104 13.13 -9.85 -4.97
N TRP A 105 12.35 -9.52 -3.94
CA TRP A 105 12.23 -10.36 -2.75
C TRP A 105 10.96 -11.20 -2.69
N THR A 106 9.81 -10.63 -3.06
CA THR A 106 8.51 -11.31 -2.96
C THR A 106 8.26 -12.22 -4.15
N PHE A 107 8.38 -11.70 -5.36
CA PHE A 107 7.99 -12.41 -6.59
C PHE A 107 9.19 -12.96 -7.38
N ARG A 108 10.38 -12.42 -7.17
CA ARG A 108 11.61 -12.78 -7.92
C ARG A 108 11.43 -12.71 -9.45
N SER A 109 10.60 -11.76 -9.91
CA SER A 109 10.25 -11.61 -11.34
C SER A 109 11.35 -10.93 -12.17
N HIS A 110 12.39 -10.40 -11.53
CA HIS A 110 13.50 -9.67 -12.19
C HIS A 110 14.24 -10.46 -13.26
N THR A 111 14.09 -11.79 -13.30
CA THR A 111 14.72 -12.67 -14.28
C THR A 111 13.87 -12.92 -15.54
N HIS A 112 12.57 -12.58 -15.53
CA HIS A 112 11.63 -13.02 -16.54
C HIS A 112 10.95 -11.91 -17.33
N SER A 113 10.94 -10.66 -16.83
CA SER A 113 10.23 -9.56 -17.49
C SER A 113 10.93 -8.21 -17.37
N GLY A 114 10.68 -7.33 -18.35
CA GLY A 114 11.24 -5.98 -18.40
C GLY A 114 10.73 -5.10 -17.25
N TRP A 115 11.64 -4.34 -16.65
CA TRP A 115 11.35 -3.48 -15.48
C TRP A 115 10.17 -2.52 -15.71
N TRP A 116 10.18 -1.79 -16.83
CA TRP A 116 9.14 -0.81 -17.17
C TRP A 116 7.76 -1.45 -17.39
N ARG A 117 7.73 -2.66 -17.97
CA ARG A 117 6.49 -3.39 -18.23
C ARG A 117 5.77 -3.81 -16.96
N GLU A 118 6.52 -4.08 -15.89
CA GLU A 118 5.98 -4.41 -14.57
C GLU A 118 5.67 -3.15 -13.75
N TYR A 119 6.49 -2.08 -13.87
CA TYR A 119 6.35 -0.89 -13.05
C TYR A 119 5.11 -0.07 -13.38
N TRP A 120 4.80 0.12 -14.67
CA TRP A 120 3.65 0.94 -15.07
C TRP A 120 2.30 0.48 -14.50
N PRO A 121 1.91 -0.81 -14.61
CA PRO A 121 0.69 -1.30 -13.98
C PRO A 121 0.69 -1.12 -12.45
N PHE A 122 1.82 -1.36 -11.80
CA PHE A 122 1.98 -1.17 -10.36
C PHE A 122 1.81 0.30 -9.95
N LEU A 123 2.45 1.21 -10.66
CA LEU A 123 2.34 2.65 -10.45
C LEU A 123 0.90 3.15 -10.69
N THR A 124 0.24 2.68 -11.74
CA THR A 124 -1.14 3.09 -12.08
C THR A 124 -2.11 2.75 -10.95
N VAL A 125 -2.06 1.54 -10.42
CA VAL A 125 -2.89 1.14 -9.26
C VAL A 125 -2.57 2.01 -8.05
N GLY A 126 -1.29 2.27 -7.79
CA GLY A 126 -0.85 3.15 -6.72
C GLY A 126 -1.34 4.60 -6.89
N LEU A 127 -1.29 5.14 -8.10
CA LEU A 127 -1.77 6.50 -8.39
C LEU A 127 -3.28 6.66 -8.18
N VAL A 128 -4.09 5.65 -8.54
CA VAL A 128 -5.53 5.66 -8.27
C VAL A 128 -5.78 5.68 -6.75
N ALA A 129 -5.09 4.83 -5.99
CA ALA A 129 -5.20 4.84 -4.53
C ALA A 129 -4.71 6.18 -3.94
N GLN A 130 -3.62 6.73 -4.45
CA GLN A 130 -3.08 8.03 -4.03
C GLN A 130 -4.06 9.18 -4.31
N ALA A 131 -4.70 9.21 -5.48
CA ALA A 131 -5.69 10.23 -5.81
C ALA A 131 -6.88 10.24 -4.82
N LEU A 132 -7.38 9.05 -4.47
CA LEU A 132 -8.43 8.91 -3.44
C LEU A 132 -7.91 9.26 -2.04
N GLY A 133 -6.68 8.89 -1.73
CA GLY A 133 -6.01 9.28 -0.49
C GLY A 133 -5.84 10.79 -0.35
N MET A 134 -5.58 11.51 -1.46
CA MET A 134 -5.49 12.96 -1.45
C MET A 134 -6.81 13.65 -1.02
N VAL A 135 -7.95 13.07 -1.33
CA VAL A 135 -9.24 13.55 -0.83
C VAL A 135 -9.30 13.44 0.70
N VAL A 136 -8.89 12.30 1.24
CA VAL A 136 -8.81 12.09 2.70
C VAL A 136 -7.83 13.07 3.35
N LEU A 137 -6.62 13.18 2.78
CA LEU A 137 -5.59 14.10 3.28
C LEU A 137 -6.09 15.55 3.30
N THR A 138 -6.72 15.98 2.21
CA THR A 138 -7.28 17.33 2.10
C THR A 138 -8.36 17.55 3.16
N ALA A 139 -9.27 16.58 3.35
CA ALA A 139 -10.32 16.68 4.34
C ALA A 139 -9.78 16.76 5.79
N LEU A 140 -8.65 16.11 6.08
CA LEU A 140 -8.01 16.15 7.40
C LEU A 140 -7.19 17.43 7.63
N MET A 141 -6.70 18.06 6.55
CA MET A 141 -5.82 19.24 6.61
C MET A 141 -6.56 20.55 6.37
N TRP A 142 -7.79 20.52 5.83
CA TRP A 142 -8.51 21.73 5.45
C TRP A 142 -9.34 22.29 6.62
N ASP A 143 -9.10 23.55 6.98
CA ASP A 143 -9.66 24.25 8.15
C ASP A 143 -11.20 24.32 8.17
N ARG A 144 -11.86 24.20 7.01
CA ARG A 144 -13.33 24.21 6.89
C ARG A 144 -13.94 22.81 6.82
N SER A 145 -13.13 21.76 6.92
CA SER A 145 -13.62 20.38 6.87
C SER A 145 -14.22 19.96 8.21
N PRO A 146 -15.38 19.27 8.22
CA PRO A 146 -15.99 18.76 9.46
C PRO A 146 -15.17 17.66 10.13
N ILE A 147 -14.21 17.05 9.41
CA ILE A 147 -13.32 15.98 9.90
C ILE A 147 -11.85 16.44 10.00
N MET A 148 -11.62 17.76 10.00
CA MET A 148 -10.30 18.33 10.17
C MET A 148 -9.65 17.84 11.48
N LEU A 149 -8.34 17.57 11.43
CA LEU A 149 -7.56 17.29 12.64
C LEU A 149 -7.49 18.56 13.50
N PRO A 150 -7.85 18.50 14.80
CA PRO A 150 -7.95 19.66 15.66
C PRO A 150 -6.59 20.29 15.95
N ASP A 151 -6.48 21.60 15.81
CA ASP A 151 -5.24 22.35 15.92
C ASP A 151 -4.76 22.52 17.40
N ASP A 152 -5.65 22.34 18.37
CA ASP A 152 -5.34 22.29 19.80
C ASP A 152 -4.52 21.04 20.18
N ILE A 153 -4.72 19.92 19.45
CA ILE A 153 -3.99 18.68 19.65
C ILE A 153 -2.77 18.61 18.71
N PHE A 154 -2.95 18.99 17.45
CA PHE A 154 -1.93 18.90 16.38
C PHE A 154 -1.39 20.29 16.01
N ASP A 155 -0.76 20.95 16.96
CA ASP A 155 -0.26 22.33 16.89
C ASP A 155 1.12 22.48 16.23
N ASN A 156 1.67 21.40 15.68
CA ASN A 156 3.01 21.37 15.07
C ASN A 156 4.19 21.70 16.01
N SER A 157 3.97 21.77 17.34
CA SER A 157 5.02 22.12 18.32
C SER A 157 6.09 21.04 18.49
N THR A 158 5.71 19.76 18.27
CA THR A 158 6.62 18.61 18.34
C THR A 158 6.38 17.65 17.19
N GLY A 159 7.33 16.72 16.95
CA GLY A 159 7.16 15.69 15.92
C GLY A 159 5.89 14.86 16.08
N LEU A 160 5.50 14.51 17.32
CA LEU A 160 4.27 13.75 17.61
C LEU A 160 3.01 14.61 17.50
N ARG A 161 3.09 15.91 17.52
CA ARG A 161 1.98 16.86 17.36
C ARG A 161 1.91 17.45 15.95
N THR A 162 2.69 16.92 15.02
CA THR A 162 2.68 17.36 13.62
C THR A 162 1.43 16.88 12.90
N LYS A 163 0.53 17.81 12.57
CA LYS A 163 -0.74 17.55 11.86
C LYS A 163 -0.55 16.74 10.58
N LEU A 164 0.45 17.11 9.76
CA LEU A 164 0.74 16.44 8.50
C LEU A 164 1.10 14.95 8.68
N TYR A 165 1.84 14.57 9.71
CA TYR A 165 2.20 13.16 9.92
C TYR A 165 0.99 12.30 10.22
N TRP A 166 0.08 12.77 11.07
CA TRP A 166 -1.14 12.05 11.39
C TRP A 166 -2.10 12.00 10.23
N ALA A 167 -2.29 13.11 9.51
CA ALA A 167 -3.12 13.15 8.32
C ALA A 167 -2.60 12.17 7.25
N GLN A 168 -1.29 12.08 7.07
CA GLN A 168 -0.66 11.13 6.16
C GLN A 168 -0.85 9.67 6.60
N LEU A 169 -0.69 9.37 7.89
CA LEU A 169 -0.94 8.02 8.43
C LEU A 169 -2.39 7.60 8.25
N VAL A 170 -3.35 8.45 8.60
CA VAL A 170 -4.78 8.17 8.42
C VAL A 170 -5.09 7.95 6.94
N MET A 171 -4.58 8.79 6.06
CA MET A 171 -4.71 8.63 4.61
C MET A 171 -4.22 7.24 4.15
N ILE A 172 -3.02 6.82 4.59
CA ILE A 172 -2.46 5.52 4.23
C ILE A 172 -3.36 4.39 4.74
N VAL A 173 -3.78 4.43 6.00
CA VAL A 173 -4.66 3.41 6.59
C VAL A 173 -5.98 3.31 5.84
N CYS A 174 -6.60 4.43 5.46
CA CYS A 174 -7.84 4.47 4.68
C CYS A 174 -7.65 3.92 3.26
N THR A 175 -6.46 4.07 2.65
CA THR A 175 -6.20 3.59 1.29
C THR A 175 -5.81 2.10 1.21
N ILE A 176 -5.43 1.46 2.32
CA ILE A 176 -5.09 0.02 2.34
C ILE A 176 -6.26 -0.86 1.85
N PRO A 177 -7.48 -0.79 2.42
CA PRO A 177 -8.60 -1.63 1.95
C PRO A 177 -8.99 -1.31 0.51
N LEU A 178 -8.90 -0.05 0.11
CA LEU A 178 -9.16 0.37 -1.26
C LEU A 178 -8.15 -0.22 -2.25
N SER A 179 -6.86 -0.15 -1.93
CA SER A 179 -5.81 -0.78 -2.73
C SER A 179 -5.99 -2.29 -2.84
N PHE A 180 -6.43 -2.93 -1.76
CA PHE A 180 -6.77 -4.36 -1.77
C PHE A 180 -7.95 -4.66 -2.70
N LEU A 181 -9.02 -3.88 -2.64
CA LEU A 181 -10.19 -4.03 -3.50
C LEU A 181 -9.83 -3.82 -4.98
N LEU A 182 -9.10 -2.75 -5.29
CA LEU A 182 -8.64 -2.46 -6.65
C LEU A 182 -7.80 -3.61 -7.22
N ASN A 183 -6.84 -4.12 -6.45
CA ASN A 183 -6.03 -5.26 -6.85
C ASN A 183 -6.87 -6.52 -7.04
N LYS A 184 -7.85 -6.78 -6.16
CA LYS A 184 -8.74 -7.92 -6.26
C LYS A 184 -9.59 -7.86 -7.54
N PHE A 185 -10.20 -6.72 -7.83
CA PHE A 185 -11.04 -6.56 -9.04
C PHE A 185 -10.20 -6.60 -10.32
N TRP A 186 -9.01 -6.01 -10.33
CA TRP A 186 -8.12 -6.00 -11.49
C TRP A 186 -7.58 -7.39 -11.82
N THR A 187 -7.08 -8.09 -10.81
CA THR A 187 -6.49 -9.44 -10.98
C THR A 187 -7.53 -10.47 -11.42
N PHE A 188 -8.75 -10.42 -10.86
CA PHE A 188 -9.80 -11.37 -11.25
C PHE A 188 -10.36 -11.13 -12.66
N ARG A 189 -10.31 -9.90 -13.17
CA ARG A 189 -10.71 -9.61 -14.55
C ARG A 189 -9.73 -10.18 -15.57
N SER A 190 -8.44 -10.06 -15.34
CA SER A 190 -7.40 -10.57 -16.25
C SER A 190 -7.40 -12.10 -16.35
N VAL A 191 -7.64 -12.81 -15.24
CA VAL A 191 -7.72 -14.27 -15.22
C VAL A 191 -8.96 -14.80 -15.97
N ARG A 192 -10.08 -14.09 -15.90
CA ARG A 192 -11.32 -14.49 -16.60
C ARG A 192 -11.20 -14.32 -18.12
N SER A 193 -10.52 -13.26 -18.60
CA SER A 193 -10.31 -13.07 -20.05
C SER A 193 -9.39 -14.11 -20.69
N HIS A 194 -8.39 -14.62 -19.96
CA HIS A 194 -7.53 -15.70 -20.45
C HIS A 194 -8.26 -17.05 -20.57
N ARG A 195 -9.19 -17.37 -19.66
CA ARG A 195 -9.99 -18.61 -19.75
C ARG A 195 -11.00 -18.62 -20.90
N LEU A 196 -11.44 -17.46 -21.34
CA LEU A 196 -12.38 -17.34 -22.47
C LEU A 196 -11.65 -17.30 -23.83
N ALA A 197 -10.33 -17.15 -23.84
CA ALA A 197 -9.51 -17.10 -25.06
C ALA A 197 -8.85 -18.44 -25.42
N GLU A 198 -9.01 -19.52 -24.62
CA GLU A 198 -8.59 -20.85 -25.02
C GLU A 198 -9.70 -21.47 -25.87
N PRO A 199 -9.48 -21.67 -27.22
CA PRO A 199 -10.40 -22.43 -28.03
C PRO A 199 -10.41 -23.87 -27.52
N SER A 200 -11.60 -24.43 -27.32
CA SER A 200 -11.83 -25.85 -27.02
C SER A 200 -11.21 -26.71 -28.11
N ALA A 201 -9.94 -27.07 -27.92
CA ALA A 201 -9.24 -28.04 -28.73
C ALA A 201 -9.68 -29.46 -28.32
N THR A 202 -10.97 -29.79 -28.54
CA THR A 202 -11.46 -31.13 -28.44
C THR A 202 -12.58 -31.32 -29.49
N GLY A 203 -12.17 -31.69 -30.68
CA GLY A 203 -13.08 -32.05 -31.75
C GLY A 203 -12.33 -32.56 -32.97
N GLY A 204 -12.10 -33.84 -33.07
CA GLY A 204 -11.68 -34.41 -34.33
C GLY A 204 -10.65 -35.52 -34.26
N ARG A 205 -11.06 -36.70 -33.80
CA ARG A 205 -10.51 -37.96 -34.28
C ARG A 205 -11.68 -38.85 -34.60
N SER A 206 -12.07 -38.84 -35.86
CA SER A 206 -12.76 -39.94 -36.57
C SER A 206 -11.69 -40.71 -37.34
#